data_acf51a35ae55f199ab5600504e5082fc
#
_entry.id   acf51a35ae55f199ab5600504e5082fc
#
_cell.length_a   1.000
_cell.length_b   1.000
_cell.length_c   1.000
_cell.angle_alpha   90.00
_cell.angle_beta   90.00
_cell.angle_gamma   90.00
#
_symmetry.space_group_name_H-M   'P 1'
#
loop_
_entity.id
_entity.type
_entity.pdbx_description
1 polymer ?
#
loop_
_entity_poly.entity_id
_entity_poly.type
_entity_poly.pdbx_seq_one_letter_code
_entity_poly.pdbx_strand_id
1 'polypeptide(L)'
;MKKIFVIALGISTIVACKKAKLNKQTTSFADDATAQAAFKDMGRVMEEVVDDDGNGTNRTASYTFGNCATVSISPAWADSTFPKTIVVDFGSTNCTDNYGIKRRGKLIATVNDRYRNPGCKITINPQSYYVNDYKVEGTKIITNKGRNSSGNLEFSTEVNNGKVTNTNGESISWNSSRTSEWIAGEGTFFNICD
;
A
#
# COMPACT_ATOMS: atom_id res chain seq x y z
N MET A 1 -42.33 -74.96 22.03
CA MET A 1 -42.30 -73.64 21.37
C MET A 1 -41.20 -72.79 22.00
N LYS A 2 -40.01 -72.74 21.36
CA LYS A 2 -38.84 -71.94 21.88
C LYS A 2 -38.87 -70.62 21.17
N LYS A 3 -39.03 -69.53 21.92
CA LYS A 3 -38.93 -68.16 21.41
C LYS A 3 -37.44 -67.73 21.41
N ILE A 4 -36.94 -67.44 20.23
CA ILE A 4 -35.60 -66.91 20.03
C ILE A 4 -35.70 -65.38 20.10
N PHE A 5 -35.01 -64.78 21.08
CA PHE A 5 -34.83 -63.35 21.20
C PHE A 5 -33.58 -62.96 20.41
N VAL A 6 -33.77 -62.18 19.34
CA VAL A 6 -32.68 -61.58 18.58
C VAL A 6 -32.40 -60.20 19.19
N ILE A 7 -31.26 -60.05 19.82
CA ILE A 7 -30.76 -58.74 20.33
C ILE A 7 -29.99 -58.10 19.16
N ALA A 8 -30.57 -57.05 18.61
CA ALA A 8 -29.89 -56.20 17.60
C ALA A 8 -28.93 -55.24 18.34
N LEU A 9 -27.64 -55.49 18.16
CA LEU A 9 -26.58 -54.60 18.67
C LEU A 9 -26.42 -53.43 17.71
N GLY A 10 -26.94 -52.25 18.09
CA GLY A 10 -26.78 -51.02 17.36
C GLY A 10 -25.33 -50.48 17.48
N ILE A 11 -24.57 -50.54 16.38
CA ILE A 11 -23.26 -49.92 16.30
C ILE A 11 -23.43 -48.43 16.07
N SER A 12 -23.24 -47.63 17.15
CA SER A 12 -23.22 -46.19 17.07
C SER A 12 -21.86 -45.73 16.52
N THR A 13 -21.79 -45.36 15.26
CA THR A 13 -20.60 -44.79 14.64
C THR A 13 -20.46 -43.34 15.11
N ILE A 14 -19.52 -43.06 16.01
CA ILE A 14 -19.14 -41.71 16.40
C ILE A 14 -18.36 -41.12 15.23
N VAL A 15 -19.03 -40.28 14.44
CA VAL A 15 -18.36 -39.44 13.43
C VAL A 15 -17.58 -38.35 14.17
N ALA A 16 -16.31 -38.61 14.43
CA ALA A 16 -15.40 -37.58 14.93
C ALA A 16 -15.21 -36.53 13.83
N CYS A 17 -15.83 -35.37 13.97
CA CYS A 17 -15.49 -34.19 13.18
C CYS A 17 -14.02 -33.87 13.41
N LYS A 18 -13.15 -34.27 12.47
CA LYS A 18 -11.77 -33.76 12.44
C LYS A 18 -11.87 -32.24 12.24
N LYS A 19 -11.43 -31.46 13.24
CA LYS A 19 -11.22 -30.02 13.05
C LYS A 19 -10.43 -29.83 11.78
N ALA A 20 -11.06 -29.22 10.77
CA ALA A 20 -10.37 -28.86 9.54
C ALA A 20 -9.15 -28.00 9.96
N LYS A 21 -7.94 -28.47 9.65
CA LYS A 21 -6.75 -27.65 9.79
C LYS A 21 -6.99 -26.40 8.98
N LEU A 22 -6.89 -25.22 9.63
CA LEU A 22 -6.96 -23.94 8.92
C LEU A 22 -6.04 -24.03 7.72
N ASN A 23 -6.61 -23.82 6.55
CA ASN A 23 -5.89 -24.00 5.30
C ASN A 23 -4.80 -22.92 5.23
N LYS A 24 -3.54 -23.29 5.02
CA LYS A 24 -2.42 -22.34 4.83
C LYS A 24 -2.70 -21.31 3.73
N GLN A 25 -3.63 -21.59 2.82
CA GLN A 25 -4.05 -20.68 1.76
C GLN A 25 -4.80 -19.43 2.30
N THR A 26 -5.55 -19.54 3.41
CA THR A 26 -6.26 -18.37 3.98
C THR A 26 -5.30 -17.40 4.69
N THR A 27 -4.27 -17.91 5.37
CA THR A 27 -3.22 -17.05 5.95
C THR A 27 -2.41 -16.36 4.84
N SER A 28 -2.02 -17.07 3.79
CA SER A 28 -1.30 -16.50 2.65
C SER A 28 -2.08 -15.39 1.94
N PHE A 29 -3.41 -15.53 1.83
CA PHE A 29 -4.26 -14.50 1.21
C PHE A 29 -4.39 -13.24 2.09
N ALA A 30 -4.55 -13.43 3.41
CA ALA A 30 -4.58 -12.31 4.37
C ALA A 30 -3.24 -11.59 4.43
N ASP A 31 -2.14 -12.32 4.35
CA ASP A 31 -0.79 -11.79 4.33
C ASP A 31 -0.53 -10.96 3.06
N ASP A 32 -0.93 -11.47 1.88
CA ASP A 32 -0.82 -10.73 0.63
C ASP A 32 -1.65 -9.43 0.66
N ALA A 33 -2.88 -9.49 1.15
CA ALA A 33 -3.75 -8.32 1.28
C ALA A 33 -3.15 -7.26 2.23
N THR A 34 -2.52 -7.70 3.34
CA THR A 34 -1.87 -6.80 4.31
C THR A 34 -0.66 -6.12 3.68
N ALA A 35 0.20 -6.88 2.99
CA ALA A 35 1.37 -6.32 2.30
C ALA A 35 0.93 -5.35 1.19
N GLN A 36 -0.04 -5.74 0.38
CA GLN A 36 -0.61 -4.89 -0.66
C GLN A 36 -1.15 -3.57 -0.09
N ALA A 37 -1.91 -3.62 1.01
CA ALA A 37 -2.47 -2.43 1.64
C ALA A 37 -1.36 -1.49 2.14
N ALA A 38 -0.31 -2.01 2.78
CA ALA A 38 0.80 -1.23 3.28
C ALA A 38 1.57 -0.51 2.14
N PHE A 39 1.89 -1.22 1.05
CA PHE A 39 2.56 -0.63 -0.09
C PHE A 39 1.64 0.28 -0.93
N LYS A 40 0.33 0.03 -0.96
CA LYS A 40 -0.65 0.93 -1.58
C LYS A 40 -0.69 2.25 -0.82
N ASP A 41 -0.76 2.22 0.51
CA ASP A 41 -0.76 3.41 1.35
C ASP A 41 0.52 4.25 1.15
N MET A 42 1.70 3.60 1.14
CA MET A 42 2.98 4.26 0.88
C MET A 42 3.00 5.00 -0.48
N GLY A 43 2.43 4.37 -1.52
CA GLY A 43 2.28 4.99 -2.84
C GLY A 43 1.36 6.18 -2.82
N ARG A 44 0.16 6.03 -2.22
CA ARG A 44 -0.85 7.08 -2.13
C ARG A 44 -0.30 8.35 -1.44
N VAL A 45 0.40 8.18 -0.32
CA VAL A 45 1.04 9.31 0.38
C VAL A 45 1.97 10.09 -0.56
N MET A 46 2.78 9.38 -1.33
CA MET A 46 3.75 10.02 -2.21
C MET A 46 3.11 10.63 -3.46
N GLU A 47 2.15 9.93 -4.07
CA GLU A 47 1.38 10.42 -5.22
C GLU A 47 0.64 11.72 -4.88
N GLU A 48 0.07 11.81 -3.68
CA GLU A 48 -0.59 13.04 -3.21
C GLU A 48 0.36 14.24 -3.13
N VAL A 49 1.62 14.01 -2.73
CA VAL A 49 2.64 15.07 -2.68
C VAL A 49 3.09 15.49 -4.08
N VAL A 50 3.27 14.54 -5.01
CA VAL A 50 3.80 14.84 -6.35
C VAL A 50 2.75 15.33 -7.33
N ASP A 51 1.48 14.93 -7.20
CA ASP A 51 0.39 15.40 -8.08
C ASP A 51 -0.02 16.85 -7.77
N ASP A 52 0.24 17.33 -6.54
CA ASP A 52 0.01 18.72 -6.14
C ASP A 52 0.89 19.73 -6.93
N ASP A 53 1.93 19.26 -7.59
CA ASP A 53 2.87 20.06 -8.39
C ASP A 53 2.24 20.73 -9.64
N GLY A 54 1.07 20.28 -10.10
CA GLY A 54 0.51 20.74 -11.39
C GLY A 54 0.04 22.19 -11.42
N ASN A 55 -0.10 22.89 -10.31
CA ASN A 55 -0.85 24.15 -10.27
C ASN A 55 -0.15 25.36 -9.65
N GLY A 56 1.14 25.28 -9.28
CA GLY A 56 1.98 26.45 -8.90
C GLY A 56 1.46 27.30 -7.74
N THR A 57 0.43 26.90 -7.07
CA THR A 57 -0.08 27.58 -5.87
C THR A 57 0.51 26.88 -4.65
N ASN A 58 1.25 27.66 -3.84
CA ASN A 58 1.64 27.24 -2.50
C ASN A 58 0.39 26.76 -1.76
N ARG A 59 0.08 25.47 -1.86
CA ARG A 59 -0.94 24.89 -1.01
C ARG A 59 -0.40 24.85 0.41
N THR A 60 -1.00 25.64 1.28
CA THR A 60 -1.25 25.24 2.66
C THR A 60 -2.29 24.11 2.64
N ALA A 61 -2.12 23.15 1.72
CA ALA A 61 -3.04 22.05 1.58
C ALA A 61 -2.84 21.11 2.75
N SER A 62 -3.89 20.89 3.48
CA SER A 62 -3.99 19.81 4.43
C SER A 62 -3.92 18.51 3.63
N TYR A 63 -2.78 17.82 3.69
CA TYR A 63 -2.67 16.48 3.11
C TYR A 63 -3.65 15.53 3.80
N THR A 64 -4.25 14.63 3.02
CA THR A 64 -5.22 13.67 3.56
C THR A 64 -4.58 12.66 4.52
N PHE A 65 -3.25 12.49 4.44
CA PHE A 65 -2.50 11.59 5.32
C PHE A 65 -2.18 12.15 6.72
N GLY A 66 -2.74 13.32 7.08
CA GLY A 66 -2.72 13.84 8.44
C GLY A 66 -1.87 15.10 8.63
N ASN A 67 -2.30 15.95 9.56
CA ASN A 67 -1.68 17.25 9.85
C ASN A 67 -0.41 17.15 10.71
N CYS A 68 -0.09 15.96 11.23
CA CYS A 68 1.11 15.71 12.04
C CYS A 68 2.33 15.32 11.19
N ALA A 69 2.16 15.08 9.89
CA ALA A 69 3.25 14.84 8.97
C ALA A 69 3.86 16.16 8.49
N THR A 70 5.17 16.18 8.32
CA THR A 70 5.88 17.26 7.65
C THR A 70 6.40 16.81 6.31
N VAL A 71 6.27 17.68 5.29
CA VAL A 71 6.77 17.42 3.94
C VAL A 71 7.88 18.38 3.61
N SER A 72 9.02 17.87 3.15
CA SER A 72 10.12 18.68 2.62
C SER A 72 10.51 18.19 1.23
N ILE A 73 10.81 19.14 0.34
CA ILE A 73 11.12 18.89 -1.07
C ILE A 73 12.36 19.68 -1.44
N SER A 74 13.36 19.01 -2.00
CA SER A 74 14.61 19.61 -2.42
C SER A 74 15.06 19.05 -3.78
N PRO A 75 15.40 19.92 -4.76
CA PRO A 75 15.07 21.35 -4.82
C PRO A 75 13.57 21.62 -4.68
N ALA A 76 13.19 22.85 -4.27
CA ALA A 76 11.78 23.23 -4.13
C ALA A 76 11.01 23.06 -5.45
N TRP A 77 9.68 22.86 -5.39
CA TRP A 77 8.87 22.72 -6.61
C TRP A 77 8.95 23.94 -7.56
N ALA A 78 9.09 25.13 -7.01
CA ALA A 78 9.28 26.35 -7.81
C ALA A 78 10.56 26.33 -8.65
N ASP A 79 11.55 25.53 -8.27
CA ASP A 79 12.73 25.25 -9.06
C ASP A 79 12.39 24.14 -10.07
N SER A 80 12.63 24.37 -11.36
CA SER A 80 12.40 23.41 -12.43
C SER A 80 13.41 22.26 -12.48
N THR A 81 14.42 22.27 -11.60
CA THR A 81 15.49 21.27 -11.58
C THR A 81 15.00 19.92 -11.05
N PHE A 82 15.39 18.86 -11.72
CA PHE A 82 15.20 17.47 -11.31
C PHE A 82 16.57 16.76 -11.27
N PRO A 83 16.72 15.65 -10.52
CA PRO A 83 15.71 15.00 -9.69
C PRO A 83 15.40 15.79 -8.41
N LYS A 84 14.18 15.60 -7.88
CA LYS A 84 13.79 16.10 -6.57
C LYS A 84 13.82 14.98 -5.54
N THR A 85 14.22 15.34 -4.33
CA THR A 85 14.09 14.48 -3.14
C THR A 85 12.92 14.97 -2.31
N ILE A 86 11.98 14.09 -2.02
CA ILE A 86 10.81 14.36 -1.19
C ILE A 86 10.96 13.55 0.09
N VAL A 87 10.76 14.18 1.24
CA VAL A 87 10.69 13.50 2.53
C VAL A 87 9.34 13.80 3.17
N VAL A 88 8.58 12.76 3.45
CA VAL A 88 7.37 12.82 4.29
C VAL A 88 7.72 12.22 5.63
N ASP A 89 7.74 13.04 6.68
CA ASP A 89 8.12 12.65 8.04
C ASP A 89 6.89 12.66 8.95
N PHE A 90 6.50 11.49 9.41
CA PHE A 90 5.38 11.27 10.34
C PHE A 90 5.82 11.32 11.81
N GLY A 91 7.11 11.54 12.08
CA GLY A 91 7.68 11.54 13.44
C GLY A 91 7.90 10.13 14.00
N SER A 92 8.25 10.06 15.27
CA SER A 92 8.57 8.80 15.97
C SER A 92 7.34 8.13 16.61
N THR A 93 6.24 8.86 16.76
CA THR A 93 4.96 8.38 17.31
C THR A 93 3.90 8.30 16.24
N ASN A 94 2.84 7.53 16.48
CA ASN A 94 1.77 7.38 15.51
C ASN A 94 1.06 8.71 15.21
N CYS A 95 1.17 9.15 13.96
CA CYS A 95 0.39 10.20 13.34
C CYS A 95 -0.87 9.56 12.75
N THR A 96 -2.04 9.94 13.23
CA THR A 96 -3.33 9.37 12.79
C THR A 96 -4.02 10.35 11.84
N ASP A 97 -4.39 9.88 10.65
CA ASP A 97 -5.15 10.65 9.69
C ASP A 97 -6.66 10.64 9.97
N ASN A 98 -7.43 11.38 9.16
CA ASN A 98 -8.88 11.48 9.32
C ASN A 98 -9.63 10.16 9.05
N TYR A 99 -8.97 9.17 8.45
CA TYR A 99 -9.51 7.84 8.17
C TYR A 99 -9.08 6.80 9.22
N GLY A 100 -8.38 7.24 10.27
CA GLY A 100 -7.90 6.38 11.34
C GLY A 100 -6.62 5.59 11.01
N ILE A 101 -5.98 5.86 9.88
CA ILE A 101 -4.72 5.22 9.51
C ILE A 101 -3.59 5.85 10.31
N LYS A 102 -2.83 5.02 11.00
CA LYS A 102 -1.72 5.43 11.86
C LYS A 102 -0.40 5.25 11.11
N ARG A 103 0.43 6.29 11.08
CA ARG A 103 1.76 6.23 10.45
C ARG A 103 2.81 6.81 11.38
N ARG A 104 4.04 6.28 11.30
CA ARG A 104 5.24 6.86 11.92
C ARG A 104 6.48 6.52 11.11
N GLY A 105 7.56 7.25 11.33
CA GLY A 105 8.78 7.15 10.53
C GLY A 105 8.70 8.01 9.28
N LYS A 106 9.49 7.69 8.27
CA LYS A 106 9.65 8.54 7.08
C LYS A 106 9.48 7.75 5.79
N LEU A 107 8.96 8.44 4.79
CA LEU A 107 9.04 8.03 3.39
C LEU A 107 9.98 8.99 2.67
N ILE A 108 10.98 8.46 2.00
CA ILE A 108 11.94 9.24 1.20
C ILE A 108 11.76 8.83 -0.25
N ALA A 109 11.46 9.79 -1.12
CA ALA A 109 11.33 9.53 -2.54
C ALA A 109 12.29 10.39 -3.37
N THR A 110 12.73 9.80 -4.49
CA THR A 110 13.40 10.52 -5.57
C THR A 110 12.46 10.55 -6.77
N VAL A 111 12.27 11.73 -7.34
CA VAL A 111 11.40 11.99 -8.48
C VAL A 111 12.22 12.61 -9.59
N ASN A 112 12.27 11.99 -10.76
CA ASN A 112 13.15 12.44 -11.84
C ASN A 112 12.50 13.45 -12.81
N ASP A 113 11.18 13.64 -12.76
CA ASP A 113 10.42 14.55 -13.61
C ASP A 113 9.04 14.83 -13.00
N ARG A 114 8.23 15.68 -13.65
CA ARG A 114 6.84 15.92 -13.25
C ARG A 114 5.99 14.65 -13.40
N TYR A 115 5.11 14.41 -12.45
CA TYR A 115 4.34 13.16 -12.31
C TYR A 115 3.61 12.75 -13.59
N ARG A 116 3.03 13.73 -14.30
CA ARG A 116 2.24 13.48 -15.52
C ARG A 116 3.08 13.38 -16.80
N ASN A 117 4.39 13.62 -16.70
CA ASN A 117 5.27 13.48 -17.85
C ASN A 117 5.59 12.01 -18.14
N PRO A 118 5.53 11.57 -19.40
CA PRO A 118 5.98 10.23 -19.77
C PRO A 118 7.43 10.00 -19.35
N GLY A 119 7.70 8.86 -18.71
CA GLY A 119 9.03 8.53 -18.19
C GLY A 119 9.29 9.03 -16.76
N CYS A 120 8.37 9.81 -16.17
CA CYS A 120 8.48 10.16 -14.76
C CYS A 120 8.57 8.90 -13.91
N LYS A 121 9.56 8.87 -13.04
CA LYS A 121 9.81 7.77 -12.10
C LYS A 121 9.90 8.30 -10.68
N ILE A 122 9.11 7.71 -9.80
CA ILE A 122 9.15 7.95 -8.36
C ILE A 122 9.70 6.70 -7.71
N THR A 123 10.83 6.81 -7.02
CA THR A 123 11.42 5.72 -6.24
C THR A 123 11.26 6.03 -4.76
N ILE A 124 10.49 5.21 -4.05
CA ILE A 124 10.10 5.44 -2.66
C ILE A 124 10.78 4.42 -1.76
N ASN A 125 11.51 4.91 -0.76
CA ASN A 125 12.21 4.12 0.24
C ASN A 125 11.67 4.47 1.64
N PRO A 126 11.10 3.51 2.38
CA PRO A 126 10.70 3.72 3.77
C PRO A 126 11.91 3.73 4.70
N GLN A 127 11.94 4.66 5.66
CA GLN A 127 12.93 4.74 6.70
C GLN A 127 12.26 4.65 8.08
N SER A 128 12.44 3.52 8.76
CA SER A 128 11.73 3.21 10.01
C SER A 128 10.23 3.51 9.91
N TYR A 129 9.64 3.20 8.74
CA TYR A 129 8.26 3.50 8.42
C TYR A 129 7.33 2.39 8.89
N TYR A 130 6.24 2.81 9.49
CA TYR A 130 5.17 1.92 9.96
C TYR A 130 3.82 2.46 9.51
N VAL A 131 2.93 1.57 9.12
CA VAL A 131 1.52 1.85 8.87
C VAL A 131 0.66 0.88 9.68
N ASN A 132 -0.26 1.39 10.52
CA ASN A 132 -1.07 0.60 11.45
C ASN A 132 -0.24 -0.39 12.27
N ASP A 133 0.93 0.08 12.75
CA ASP A 133 1.93 -0.66 13.52
C ASP A 133 2.67 -1.78 12.76
N TYR A 134 2.38 -2.00 11.49
CA TYR A 134 3.19 -2.86 10.63
C TYR A 134 4.41 -2.10 10.12
N LYS A 135 5.61 -2.64 10.36
CA LYS A 135 6.85 -2.11 9.76
C LYS A 135 6.90 -2.44 8.28
N VAL A 136 7.19 -1.46 7.44
CA VAL A 136 7.29 -1.61 5.99
C VAL A 136 8.72 -1.37 5.55
N GLU A 137 9.28 -2.31 4.81
CA GLU A 137 10.64 -2.30 4.26
C GLU A 137 10.60 -2.69 2.78
N GLY A 138 11.58 -2.26 1.99
CA GLY A 138 11.65 -2.49 0.54
C GLY A 138 11.49 -1.21 -0.25
N THR A 139 11.60 -1.29 -1.57
CA THR A 139 11.52 -0.13 -2.47
C THR A 139 10.27 -0.24 -3.34
N LYS A 140 9.48 0.83 -3.39
CA LYS A 140 8.38 0.97 -4.36
C LYS A 140 8.79 1.92 -5.47
N ILE A 141 8.54 1.54 -6.71
CA ILE A 141 8.81 2.34 -7.90
C ILE A 141 7.51 2.54 -8.67
N ILE A 142 7.19 3.78 -9.00
CA ILE A 142 6.05 4.16 -9.84
C ILE A 142 6.63 4.84 -11.08
N THR A 143 6.23 4.38 -12.27
CA THR A 143 6.71 4.95 -13.53
C THR A 143 5.52 5.30 -14.43
N ASN A 144 5.43 6.55 -14.85
CA ASN A 144 4.49 6.97 -15.87
C ASN A 144 4.98 6.44 -17.24
N LYS A 145 4.19 5.57 -17.86
CA LYS A 145 4.49 4.95 -19.17
C LYS A 145 4.07 5.82 -20.35
N GLY A 146 3.41 6.95 -20.07
CA GLY A 146 2.77 7.76 -21.08
C GLY A 146 1.34 7.32 -21.36
N ARG A 147 0.81 7.75 -22.51
CA ARG A 147 -0.56 7.39 -22.91
C ARG A 147 -0.56 6.08 -23.69
N ASN A 148 -1.51 5.23 -23.36
CA ASN A 148 -1.75 3.98 -24.08
C ASN A 148 -2.55 4.25 -25.38
N SER A 149 -2.90 3.19 -26.11
CA SER A 149 -3.66 3.28 -27.37
C SER A 149 -5.07 3.86 -27.20
N SER A 150 -5.63 3.84 -26.00
CA SER A 150 -6.92 4.46 -25.66
C SER A 150 -6.80 5.92 -25.27
N GLY A 151 -5.57 6.47 -25.23
CA GLY A 151 -5.29 7.85 -24.83
C GLY A 151 -5.19 8.07 -23.32
N ASN A 152 -5.34 7.03 -22.50
CA ASN A 152 -5.28 7.10 -21.04
C ASN A 152 -3.85 7.01 -20.54
N LEU A 153 -3.53 7.75 -19.46
CA LEU A 153 -2.24 7.61 -18.79
C LEU A 153 -2.10 6.20 -18.20
N GLU A 154 -0.94 5.61 -18.43
CA GLU A 154 -0.58 4.29 -17.93
C GLU A 154 0.60 4.39 -16.97
N PHE A 155 0.50 3.71 -15.84
CA PHE A 155 1.55 3.65 -14.82
C PHE A 155 1.95 2.22 -14.55
N SER A 156 3.26 1.95 -14.46
CA SER A 156 3.75 0.72 -13.85
C SER A 156 4.10 0.98 -12.39
N THR A 157 3.77 0.02 -11.55
CA THR A 157 4.12 0.02 -10.13
C THR A 157 4.85 -1.27 -9.79
N GLU A 158 6.04 -1.15 -9.23
CA GLU A 158 6.88 -2.27 -8.81
C GLU A 158 7.20 -2.15 -7.33
N VAL A 159 7.23 -3.29 -6.63
CA VAL A 159 7.75 -3.39 -5.28
C VAL A 159 8.85 -4.44 -5.28
N ASN A 160 10.04 -4.02 -4.87
CA ASN A 160 11.22 -4.85 -4.82
C ASN A 160 11.70 -5.02 -3.38
N ASN A 161 12.02 -6.27 -2.99
CA ASN A 161 12.45 -6.64 -1.65
C ASN A 161 11.48 -6.18 -0.56
N GLY A 162 10.18 -6.20 -0.88
CA GLY A 162 9.13 -5.81 0.05
C GLY A 162 9.08 -6.76 1.24
N LYS A 163 8.95 -6.17 2.45
CA LYS A 163 8.79 -6.90 3.68
C LYS A 163 7.88 -6.11 4.61
N VAL A 164 6.87 -6.79 5.14
CA VAL A 164 5.95 -6.22 6.14
C VAL A 164 6.04 -7.06 7.39
N THR A 165 6.31 -6.42 8.54
CA THR A 165 6.50 -7.10 9.82
C THR A 165 5.47 -6.58 10.82
N ASN A 166 4.73 -7.50 11.47
CA ASN A 166 3.75 -7.16 12.50
C ASN A 166 4.40 -6.92 13.87
N THR A 167 3.60 -6.56 14.86
CA THR A 167 4.07 -6.30 16.24
C THR A 167 4.60 -7.53 16.96
N ASN A 168 4.28 -8.74 16.51
CA ASN A 168 4.79 -10.00 17.06
C ASN A 168 6.13 -10.41 16.43
N GLY A 169 6.63 -9.65 15.44
CA GLY A 169 7.87 -9.96 14.72
C GLY A 169 7.67 -10.93 13.55
N GLU A 170 6.45 -11.35 13.25
CA GLU A 170 6.16 -12.15 12.07
C GLU A 170 6.25 -11.28 10.81
N SER A 171 6.85 -11.78 9.75
CA SER A 171 7.09 -11.00 8.55
C SER A 171 6.64 -11.71 7.29
N ILE A 172 6.15 -10.90 6.35
CA ILE A 172 5.70 -11.27 5.02
C ILE A 172 6.71 -10.67 4.03
N SER A 173 7.30 -11.50 3.17
CA SER A 173 8.08 -11.02 2.03
C SER A 173 7.15 -10.84 0.83
N TRP A 174 7.24 -9.70 0.16
CA TRP A 174 6.30 -9.35 -0.91
C TRP A 174 6.99 -8.61 -2.05
N ASN A 175 6.84 -9.11 -3.25
CA ASN A 175 7.24 -8.44 -4.48
C ASN A 175 6.02 -8.32 -5.39
N SER A 176 5.92 -7.24 -6.13
CA SER A 176 4.79 -6.99 -7.02
C SER A 176 5.24 -6.20 -8.24
N SER A 177 4.65 -6.52 -9.38
CA SER A 177 4.72 -5.71 -10.59
C SER A 177 3.31 -5.61 -11.17
N ARG A 178 2.84 -4.38 -11.39
CA ARG A 178 1.48 -4.09 -11.85
C ARG A 178 1.50 -2.94 -12.83
N THR A 179 0.57 -2.97 -13.78
CA THR A 179 0.25 -1.84 -14.63
C THR A 179 -1.16 -1.37 -14.28
N SER A 180 -1.36 -0.07 -14.22
CA SER A 180 -2.64 0.59 -13.99
C SER A 180 -2.87 1.67 -15.04
N GLU A 181 -4.12 1.85 -15.41
CA GLU A 181 -4.58 2.84 -16.39
C GLU A 181 -5.47 3.86 -15.68
N TRP A 182 -5.26 5.13 -15.98
CA TRP A 182 -6.08 6.21 -15.44
C TRP A 182 -7.25 6.46 -16.38
N ILE A 183 -8.36 5.82 -16.14
CA ILE A 183 -9.54 5.81 -17.03
C ILE A 183 -10.50 6.99 -16.80
N ALA A 184 -10.42 7.68 -15.65
CA ALA A 184 -11.27 8.82 -15.31
C ALA A 184 -10.58 9.70 -14.27
N GLY A 185 -11.04 10.96 -14.10
CA GLY A 185 -10.56 11.86 -13.07
C GLY A 185 -9.22 12.54 -13.36
N GLU A 186 -8.64 12.41 -14.55
CA GLU A 186 -7.35 13.02 -14.87
C GLU A 186 -7.34 14.55 -14.74
N GLY A 187 -8.47 15.21 -14.96
CA GLY A 187 -8.65 16.66 -14.82
C GLY A 187 -8.95 17.11 -13.39
N THR A 188 -9.14 16.19 -12.45
CA THR A 188 -9.43 16.48 -11.05
C THR A 188 -8.17 16.33 -10.20
N PHE A 189 -8.11 17.09 -9.10
CA PHE A 189 -7.08 16.85 -8.10
C PHE A 189 -7.36 15.52 -7.40
N PHE A 190 -6.30 14.94 -6.82
CA PHE A 190 -6.36 13.70 -6.07
C PHE A 190 -7.41 13.80 -4.94
N ASN A 191 -8.66 13.44 -5.26
CA ASN A 191 -9.75 13.29 -4.32
C ASN A 191 -9.97 11.80 -4.07
N ILE A 192 -9.84 11.39 -2.83
CA ILE A 192 -9.98 9.98 -2.40
C ILE A 192 -11.42 9.45 -2.58
N CYS A 193 -12.36 10.32 -2.90
CA CYS A 193 -13.79 10.01 -2.95
C CYS A 193 -14.37 9.88 -4.37
N ASP A 194 -13.55 9.92 -5.43
CA ASP A 194 -14.01 9.72 -6.82
C ASP A 194 -13.69 8.32 -7.33
#